data_807616efb9c004a4b6a4c5c937b63117
#
_entry.id   807616efb9c004a4b6a4c5c937b63117
#
_cell.length_a   1.000
_cell.length_b   1.000
_cell.length_c   1.000
_cell.angle_alpha   90.00
_cell.angle_beta   90.00
_cell.angle_gamma   90.00
#
_symmetry.space_group_name_H-M   'P 1'
#
loop_
_entity.id
_entity.type
_entity.pdbx_description
1 polymer ?
#
loop_
_entity_poly.entity_id
_entity_poly.type
_entity_poly.pdbx_seq_one_letter_code
_entity_poly.pdbx_strand_id
1 'polypeptide(L)'
;MVDTVLYFEGERYNTYRLVRAVKNRFGSTNELGVFEMRDLGLVELENPSKILISEKPKDVAGSVIISTVEGTRPMLLEMQALVSPTSYGIPKRTATGVDYNRVGMLLAVLEKRVGLQIQNQDVYLNIVGGIKINEPSIDLGIVIAIASSFRNVAVDETIAVTGEVRAVSFIEKRIAECKKLGFTKIVIPRNNYEVVKDTKGIEIWPVDNLRQAINIVLGGNKE
;
A
#
# COMPACT_ATOMS: atom_id res chain seq x y z
N MET A 1 7.13 11.51 -35.72
CA MET A 1 6.19 10.64 -34.96
C MET A 1 7.00 9.44 -34.50
N VAL A 2 6.95 9.07 -33.18
CA VAL A 2 7.70 7.91 -32.66
C VAL A 2 6.76 6.75 -32.40
N ASP A 3 7.25 5.52 -32.51
CA ASP A 3 6.45 4.30 -32.32
C ASP A 3 6.37 3.86 -30.88
N THR A 4 7.38 4.18 -30.08
CA THR A 4 7.43 3.85 -28.65
C THR A 4 7.84 5.08 -27.85
N VAL A 5 7.16 5.30 -26.71
CA VAL A 5 7.49 6.32 -25.71
C VAL A 5 7.61 5.65 -24.35
N LEU A 6 8.79 5.76 -23.77
CA LEU A 6 9.08 5.31 -22.42
C LEU A 6 9.13 6.53 -21.48
N TYR A 7 8.47 6.41 -20.35
CA TYR A 7 8.48 7.42 -19.31
C TYR A 7 9.26 6.91 -18.11
N PHE A 8 10.22 7.72 -17.65
CA PHE A 8 11.00 7.44 -16.46
C PHE A 8 10.42 8.21 -15.28
N GLU A 9 9.97 7.49 -14.27
CA GLU A 9 9.48 8.04 -13.01
C GLU A 9 10.53 7.81 -11.92
N GLY A 10 10.70 8.79 -11.05
CA GLY A 10 11.58 8.67 -9.88
C GLY A 10 12.00 10.04 -9.38
N GLU A 11 12.06 10.19 -8.09
CA GLU A 11 12.54 11.43 -7.46
C GLU A 11 14.07 11.51 -7.49
N ARG A 12 14.61 12.73 -7.45
CA ARG A 12 16.04 13.03 -7.63
C ARG A 12 16.93 12.35 -6.59
N TYR A 13 16.38 12.09 -5.40
CA TYR A 13 17.10 11.49 -4.27
C TYR A 13 16.82 10.00 -4.07
N ASN A 14 15.91 9.41 -4.85
CA ASN A 14 15.59 8.00 -4.76
C ASN A 14 16.51 7.17 -5.64
N THR A 15 16.94 6.03 -5.11
CA THR A 15 17.79 5.08 -5.81
C THR A 15 17.04 4.36 -6.93
N TYR A 16 15.69 4.28 -6.81
CA TYR A 16 14.85 3.51 -7.74
C TYR A 16 14.29 4.37 -8.86
N ARG A 17 14.15 3.76 -10.03
CA ARG A 17 13.52 4.36 -11.22
C ARG A 17 12.49 3.38 -11.76
N LEU A 18 11.31 3.90 -12.04
CA LEU A 18 10.26 3.17 -12.74
C LEU A 18 10.33 3.55 -14.22
N VAL A 19 10.23 2.55 -15.08
CA VAL A 19 10.17 2.75 -16.53
C VAL A 19 8.84 2.20 -17.02
N ARG A 20 8.02 3.10 -17.57
CA ARG A 20 6.67 2.79 -18.04
C ARG A 20 6.55 3.07 -19.51
N ALA A 21 5.97 2.15 -20.29
CA ALA A 21 5.61 2.40 -21.66
C ALA A 21 4.30 3.23 -21.70
N VAL A 22 4.38 4.46 -22.21
CA VAL A 22 3.21 5.34 -22.41
C VAL A 22 2.59 5.14 -23.78
N LYS A 23 3.43 4.83 -24.78
CA LYS A 23 3.03 4.44 -26.11
C LYS A 23 3.91 3.29 -26.55
N ASN A 24 3.31 2.25 -27.12
CA ASN A 24 4.05 1.14 -27.72
C ASN A 24 3.25 0.55 -28.88
N ARG A 25 3.71 0.76 -30.10
CA ARG A 25 3.06 0.24 -31.31
C ARG A 25 3.22 -1.28 -31.44
N PHE A 26 4.26 -1.85 -30.82
CA PHE A 26 4.66 -3.24 -31.03
C PHE A 26 4.31 -4.18 -29.87
N GLY A 27 3.69 -3.64 -28.81
CA GLY A 27 3.36 -4.46 -27.62
C GLY A 27 2.52 -3.73 -26.59
N SER A 28 2.43 -4.33 -25.41
CA SER A 28 1.68 -3.79 -24.27
C SER A 28 2.28 -2.49 -23.74
N THR A 29 1.43 -1.59 -23.27
CA THR A 29 1.82 -0.40 -22.47
C THR A 29 1.63 -0.64 -20.99
N ASN A 30 1.19 -1.84 -20.58
CA ASN A 30 0.91 -2.17 -19.19
C ASN A 30 2.12 -2.75 -18.46
N GLU A 31 3.29 -2.80 -19.11
CA GLU A 31 4.51 -3.31 -18.53
C GLU A 31 5.22 -2.21 -17.73
N LEU A 32 5.74 -2.60 -16.55
CA LEU A 32 6.51 -1.75 -15.67
C LEU A 32 7.88 -2.36 -15.40
N GLY A 33 8.94 -1.66 -15.77
CA GLY A 33 10.31 -1.95 -15.36
C GLY A 33 10.67 -1.22 -14.07
N VAL A 34 11.31 -1.89 -13.14
CA VAL A 34 11.86 -1.27 -11.92
C VAL A 34 13.36 -1.44 -11.94
N PHE A 35 14.06 -0.32 -11.82
CA PHE A 35 15.52 -0.26 -11.91
C PHE A 35 16.08 0.44 -10.68
N GLU A 36 17.29 0.08 -10.31
CA GLU A 36 18.11 0.78 -9.33
C GLU A 36 19.20 1.59 -10.04
N MET A 37 19.39 2.83 -9.64
CA MET A 37 20.50 3.64 -10.11
C MET A 37 21.76 3.28 -9.29
N ARG A 38 22.75 2.70 -9.96
CA ARG A 38 24.07 2.36 -9.41
C ARG A 38 25.17 3.12 -10.13
N ASP A 39 26.40 3.00 -9.65
CA ASP A 39 27.59 3.62 -10.30
C ASP A 39 27.76 3.18 -11.76
N LEU A 40 27.33 1.97 -12.10
CA LEU A 40 27.34 1.42 -13.45
C LEU A 40 26.13 1.83 -14.31
N GLY A 41 25.21 2.66 -13.79
CA GLY A 41 23.97 3.07 -14.44
C GLY A 41 22.74 2.36 -13.89
N LEU A 42 21.71 2.22 -14.74
CA LEU A 42 20.42 1.58 -14.39
C LEU A 42 20.58 0.06 -14.40
N VAL A 43 20.32 -0.59 -13.26
CA VAL A 43 20.33 -2.03 -13.10
C VAL A 43 18.90 -2.51 -12.83
N GLU A 44 18.43 -3.49 -13.60
CA GLU A 44 17.09 -4.06 -13.42
C GLU A 44 16.96 -4.76 -12.06
N LEU A 45 15.82 -4.56 -11.39
CA LEU A 45 15.45 -5.29 -10.19
C LEU A 45 14.50 -6.42 -10.54
N GLU A 46 14.95 -7.66 -10.40
CA GLU A 46 14.12 -8.84 -10.65
C GLU A 46 12.92 -8.90 -9.70
N ASN A 47 13.13 -8.57 -8.43
CA ASN A 47 12.08 -8.53 -7.40
C ASN A 47 12.11 -7.22 -6.61
N PRO A 48 11.47 -6.15 -7.12
CA PRO A 48 11.41 -4.87 -6.43
C PRO A 48 10.73 -4.96 -5.07
N SER A 49 9.67 -5.76 -4.94
CA SER A 49 8.93 -5.93 -3.70
C SER A 49 9.85 -6.38 -2.56
N LYS A 50 10.75 -7.34 -2.82
CA LYS A 50 11.69 -7.85 -1.80
C LYS A 50 12.57 -6.74 -1.24
N ILE A 51 13.04 -5.84 -2.09
CA ILE A 51 13.92 -4.73 -1.69
C ILE A 51 13.12 -3.67 -0.94
N LEU A 52 11.95 -3.29 -1.47
CA LEU A 52 11.10 -2.23 -0.91
C LEU A 52 10.49 -2.56 0.46
N ILE A 53 10.46 -3.84 0.84
CA ILE A 53 9.96 -4.27 2.15
C ILE A 53 11.07 -4.78 3.08
N SER A 54 12.31 -4.92 2.60
CA SER A 54 13.41 -5.55 3.36
C SER A 54 13.83 -4.76 4.61
N GLU A 55 13.62 -3.45 4.61
CA GLU A 55 14.00 -2.55 5.70
C GLU A 55 12.82 -2.18 6.62
N LYS A 56 11.67 -2.89 6.49
CA LYS A 56 10.52 -2.63 7.35
C LYS A 56 10.91 -2.76 8.82
N PRO A 57 10.71 -1.73 9.64
CA PRO A 57 10.96 -1.80 11.07
C PRO A 57 10.00 -2.80 11.73
N LYS A 58 10.50 -3.57 12.69
CA LYS A 58 9.69 -4.53 13.47
C LYS A 58 9.03 -3.81 14.63
N ASP A 59 7.83 -4.27 14.98
CA ASP A 59 7.07 -3.80 16.16
C ASP A 59 6.87 -2.27 16.22
N VAL A 60 6.80 -1.63 15.05
CA VAL A 60 6.55 -0.18 14.94
C VAL A 60 5.12 0.07 14.48
N ALA A 61 4.40 0.89 15.24
CA ALA A 61 3.06 1.33 14.87
C ALA A 61 3.10 2.24 13.64
N GLY A 62 2.08 2.14 12.79
CA GLY A 62 1.95 2.96 11.60
C GLY A 62 2.59 2.38 10.33
N SER A 63 3.25 1.22 10.39
CA SER A 63 3.83 0.54 9.22
C SER A 63 2.96 -0.64 8.79
N VAL A 64 2.56 -0.66 7.51
CA VAL A 64 1.70 -1.70 6.91
C VAL A 64 2.24 -2.10 5.55
N ILE A 65 2.30 -3.40 5.26
CA ILE A 65 2.60 -3.86 3.91
C ILE A 65 1.33 -3.92 3.08
N ILE A 66 1.34 -3.20 1.98
CA ILE A 66 0.26 -3.14 0.99
C ILE A 66 0.63 -3.93 -0.25
N SER A 67 -0.37 -4.59 -0.85
CA SER A 67 -0.22 -5.20 -2.16
C SER A 67 -0.97 -4.39 -3.21
N THR A 68 -0.24 -3.90 -4.20
CA THR A 68 -0.74 -3.13 -5.35
C THR A 68 -0.42 -3.86 -6.66
N VAL A 69 -1.00 -3.41 -7.75
CA VAL A 69 -0.65 -3.85 -9.11
C VAL A 69 -0.38 -2.62 -9.97
N GLU A 70 0.81 -2.53 -10.48
CA GLU A 70 1.18 -1.49 -11.44
C GLU A 70 1.30 -2.10 -12.83
N GLY A 71 0.38 -1.69 -13.71
CA GLY A 71 0.21 -2.35 -15.01
C GLY A 71 -0.27 -3.80 -14.85
N THR A 72 0.60 -4.76 -15.11
CA THR A 72 0.35 -6.20 -14.90
C THR A 72 1.17 -6.81 -13.76
N ARG A 73 2.06 -6.01 -13.16
CA ARG A 73 3.03 -6.46 -12.16
C ARG A 73 2.50 -6.27 -10.74
N PRO A 74 2.32 -7.34 -9.96
CA PRO A 74 2.03 -7.20 -8.54
C PRO A 74 3.27 -6.72 -7.79
N MET A 75 3.08 -5.81 -6.83
CA MET A 75 4.14 -5.24 -6.01
C MET A 75 3.70 -5.18 -4.55
N LEU A 76 4.64 -5.43 -3.64
CA LEU A 76 4.48 -5.15 -2.21
C LEU A 76 5.28 -3.89 -1.85
N LEU A 77 4.63 -3.00 -1.13
CA LEU A 77 5.19 -1.73 -0.69
C LEU A 77 4.90 -1.52 0.79
N GLU A 78 5.76 -0.80 1.47
CA GLU A 78 5.49 -0.34 2.82
C GLU A 78 4.76 1.00 2.78
N MET A 79 3.60 1.05 3.44
CA MET A 79 2.85 2.26 3.76
C MET A 79 3.16 2.65 5.19
N GLN A 80 3.64 3.87 5.38
CA GLN A 80 3.94 4.44 6.69
C GLN A 80 2.97 5.57 7.01
N ALA A 81 2.46 5.60 8.24
CA ALA A 81 1.65 6.67 8.78
C ALA A 81 2.20 7.13 10.12
N LEU A 82 2.22 8.44 10.33
CA LEU A 82 2.46 9.05 11.63
C LEU A 82 1.26 9.93 11.98
N VAL A 83 0.66 9.67 13.13
CA VAL A 83 -0.43 10.46 13.69
C VAL A 83 0.04 11.01 15.04
N SER A 84 -0.05 12.31 15.21
CA SER A 84 0.35 12.98 16.45
C SER A 84 -0.62 14.12 16.80
N PRO A 85 -0.81 14.45 18.09
CA PRO A 85 -1.61 15.59 18.47
C PRO A 85 -1.11 16.88 17.80
N THR A 86 -2.04 17.69 17.28
CA THR A 86 -1.69 19.01 16.73
C THR A 86 -1.30 19.93 17.88
N SER A 87 -0.08 20.44 17.85
CA SER A 87 0.43 21.28 18.91
C SER A 87 -0.10 22.72 18.83
N TYR A 88 -0.25 23.26 17.62
CA TYR A 88 -0.73 24.63 17.38
C TYR A 88 -1.47 24.75 16.04
N GLY A 89 -2.60 25.42 16.06
CA GLY A 89 -3.30 25.88 14.87
C GLY A 89 -4.09 24.77 14.13
N ILE A 90 -4.02 24.79 12.81
CA ILE A 90 -4.78 23.87 11.94
C ILE A 90 -4.00 22.57 11.79
N PRO A 91 -4.66 21.41 11.95
CA PRO A 91 -4.05 20.09 11.76
C PRO A 91 -3.37 19.94 10.40
N LYS A 92 -2.12 19.49 10.41
CA LYS A 92 -1.34 19.24 9.19
C LYS A 92 -1.70 17.91 8.57
N ARG A 93 -1.81 17.90 7.25
CA ARG A 93 -2.00 16.69 6.45
C ARG A 93 -0.92 16.65 5.39
N THR A 94 -0.13 15.58 5.37
CA THR A 94 0.93 15.39 4.39
C THR A 94 0.83 13.99 3.82
N ALA A 95 0.94 13.87 2.50
CA ALA A 95 0.91 12.59 1.81
C ALA A 95 2.00 12.56 0.74
N THR A 96 2.87 11.55 0.82
CA THR A 96 3.91 11.27 -0.17
C THR A 96 3.62 9.92 -0.80
N GLY A 97 3.60 9.87 -2.13
CA GLY A 97 3.29 8.65 -2.88
C GLY A 97 1.80 8.33 -2.99
N VAL A 98 0.91 9.12 -2.36
CA VAL A 98 -0.55 8.95 -2.36
C VAL A 98 -1.23 10.27 -2.73
N ASP A 99 -2.40 10.20 -3.35
CA ASP A 99 -3.21 11.39 -3.63
C ASP A 99 -3.72 12.05 -2.33
N TYR A 100 -3.46 13.34 -2.17
CA TYR A 100 -3.81 14.11 -0.98
C TYR A 100 -5.32 14.15 -0.72
N ASN A 101 -6.13 14.32 -1.77
CA ASN A 101 -7.59 14.41 -1.62
C ASN A 101 -8.17 13.06 -1.19
N ARG A 102 -7.57 11.96 -1.69
CA ARG A 102 -7.95 10.60 -1.28
C ARG A 102 -7.70 10.39 0.20
N VAL A 103 -6.55 10.81 0.71
CA VAL A 103 -6.25 10.75 2.15
C VAL A 103 -7.27 11.56 2.96
N GLY A 104 -7.59 12.79 2.54
CA GLY A 104 -8.60 13.61 3.20
C GLY A 104 -9.97 12.94 3.29
N MET A 105 -10.41 12.28 2.22
CA MET A 105 -11.65 11.52 2.19
C MET A 105 -11.61 10.32 3.15
N LEU A 106 -10.53 9.55 3.18
CA LEU A 106 -10.38 8.39 4.06
C LEU A 106 -10.31 8.80 5.53
N LEU A 107 -9.70 9.93 5.86
CA LEU A 107 -9.72 10.50 7.22
C LEU A 107 -11.16 10.81 7.66
N ALA A 108 -11.96 11.46 6.82
CA ALA A 108 -13.36 11.73 7.12
C ALA A 108 -14.19 10.45 7.33
N VAL A 109 -13.89 9.39 6.55
CA VAL A 109 -14.53 8.07 6.74
C VAL A 109 -14.10 7.44 8.06
N LEU A 110 -12.81 7.50 8.43
CA LEU A 110 -12.30 7.01 9.70
C LEU A 110 -12.99 7.68 10.90
N GLU A 111 -13.14 8.98 10.86
CA GLU A 111 -13.86 9.74 11.89
C GLU A 111 -15.34 9.34 11.97
N LYS A 112 -16.04 9.39 10.84
CA LYS A 112 -17.50 9.22 10.80
C LYS A 112 -17.93 7.75 10.98
N ARG A 113 -17.20 6.80 10.43
CA ARG A 113 -17.62 5.38 10.38
C ARG A 113 -16.92 4.51 11.41
N VAL A 114 -15.68 4.81 11.71
CA VAL A 114 -14.88 4.05 12.69
C VAL A 114 -14.90 4.71 14.07
N GLY A 115 -15.04 6.02 14.13
CA GLY A 115 -15.10 6.80 15.37
C GLY A 115 -13.72 7.21 15.89
N LEU A 116 -12.68 7.20 15.05
CA LEU A 116 -11.36 7.69 15.45
C LEU A 116 -11.36 9.21 15.51
N GLN A 117 -10.88 9.78 16.63
CA GLN A 117 -10.83 11.23 16.88
C GLN A 117 -9.59 11.85 16.22
N ILE A 118 -9.58 11.94 14.88
CA ILE A 118 -8.41 12.39 14.10
C ILE A 118 -8.48 13.90 13.77
N GLN A 119 -9.61 14.56 14.00
CA GLN A 119 -9.82 15.97 13.63
C GLN A 119 -8.75 16.92 14.19
N ASN A 120 -8.22 16.66 15.39
CA ASN A 120 -7.19 17.46 16.05
C ASN A 120 -5.81 16.78 16.04
N GLN A 121 -5.55 15.92 15.04
CA GLN A 121 -4.30 15.20 14.89
C GLN A 121 -3.59 15.65 13.61
N ASP A 122 -2.29 15.80 13.66
CA ASP A 122 -1.45 15.88 12.48
C ASP A 122 -1.32 14.47 11.88
N VAL A 123 -1.42 14.35 10.56
CA VAL A 123 -1.31 13.07 9.86
C VAL A 123 -0.31 13.18 8.73
N TYR A 124 0.68 12.30 8.76
CA TYR A 124 1.71 12.17 7.74
C TYR A 124 1.64 10.77 7.16
N LEU A 125 1.62 10.66 5.84
CA LEU A 125 1.61 9.40 5.10
C LEU A 125 2.76 9.36 4.11
N ASN A 126 3.40 8.20 3.98
CA ASN A 126 4.48 7.98 3.05
C ASN A 126 4.43 6.55 2.48
N ILE A 127 4.60 6.41 1.17
CA ILE A 127 4.93 5.13 0.55
C ILE A 127 6.46 5.05 0.44
N VAL A 128 7.04 4.03 1.05
CA VAL A 128 8.49 3.80 1.01
C VAL A 128 8.96 3.54 -0.42
N GLY A 129 10.13 4.07 -0.78
CA GLY A 129 10.71 3.93 -2.12
C GLY A 129 10.36 5.06 -3.09
N GLY A 130 9.56 6.07 -2.66
CA GLY A 130 9.21 7.23 -3.48
C GLY A 130 8.34 6.91 -4.69
N ILE A 131 7.62 5.79 -4.64
CA ILE A 131 6.71 5.34 -5.70
C ILE A 131 5.35 6.01 -5.48
N LYS A 132 4.80 6.59 -6.53
CA LYS A 132 3.45 7.16 -6.50
C LYS A 132 2.44 6.11 -6.96
N ILE A 133 1.47 5.80 -6.07
CA ILE A 133 0.40 4.83 -6.35
C ILE A 133 -0.93 5.57 -6.43
N ASN A 134 -1.61 5.39 -7.56
CA ASN A 134 -2.94 5.96 -7.79
C ASN A 134 -4.06 4.90 -7.71
N GLU A 135 -3.71 3.64 -7.53
CA GLU A 135 -4.66 2.53 -7.48
C GLU A 135 -5.47 2.53 -6.17
N PRO A 136 -6.81 2.40 -6.23
CA PRO A 136 -7.67 2.37 -5.03
C PRO A 136 -7.39 1.20 -4.08
N SER A 137 -6.75 0.14 -4.53
CA SER A 137 -6.45 -1.04 -3.72
C SER A 137 -5.59 -0.80 -2.49
N ILE A 138 -4.99 0.39 -2.37
CA ILE A 138 -4.18 0.78 -1.21
C ILE A 138 -4.98 1.39 -0.05
N ASP A 139 -6.27 1.64 -0.22
CA ASP A 139 -7.11 2.34 0.77
C ASP A 139 -7.19 1.63 2.12
N LEU A 140 -7.36 0.31 2.12
CA LEU A 140 -7.32 -0.47 3.36
C LEU A 140 -5.97 -0.31 4.07
N GLY A 141 -4.88 -0.28 3.32
CA GLY A 141 -3.53 -0.05 3.86
C GLY A 141 -3.40 1.33 4.49
N ILE A 142 -3.87 2.39 3.82
CA ILE A 142 -3.87 3.76 4.36
C ILE A 142 -4.64 3.81 5.68
N VAL A 143 -5.85 3.27 5.70
CA VAL A 143 -6.73 3.27 6.87
C VAL A 143 -6.12 2.50 8.04
N ILE A 144 -5.54 1.32 7.79
CA ILE A 144 -4.91 0.49 8.82
C ILE A 144 -3.63 1.15 9.33
N ALA A 145 -2.80 1.76 8.48
CA ALA A 145 -1.59 2.47 8.89
C ALA A 145 -1.93 3.66 9.80
N ILE A 146 -2.94 4.47 9.42
CA ILE A 146 -3.41 5.59 10.25
C ILE A 146 -3.96 5.08 11.60
N ALA A 147 -4.80 4.06 11.59
CA ALA A 147 -5.38 3.49 12.81
C ALA A 147 -4.31 2.86 13.72
N SER A 148 -3.32 2.18 13.14
CA SER A 148 -2.17 1.60 13.83
C SER A 148 -1.36 2.71 14.53
N SER A 149 -1.00 3.77 13.83
CA SER A 149 -0.27 4.90 14.40
C SER A 149 -1.08 5.61 15.48
N PHE A 150 -2.38 5.88 15.22
CA PHE A 150 -3.27 6.55 16.19
C PHE A 150 -3.45 5.76 17.48
N ARG A 151 -3.56 4.42 17.39
CA ARG A 151 -3.71 3.52 18.55
C ARG A 151 -2.38 3.13 19.17
N ASN A 152 -1.27 3.46 18.54
CA ASN A 152 0.08 3.01 18.88
C ASN A 152 0.19 1.48 19.00
N VAL A 153 -0.39 0.76 18.03
CA VAL A 153 -0.40 -0.71 17.95
C VAL A 153 0.26 -1.13 16.64
N ALA A 154 1.32 -1.92 16.72
CA ALA A 154 2.02 -2.43 15.53
C ALA A 154 1.16 -3.46 14.77
N VAL A 155 1.30 -3.48 13.45
CA VAL A 155 0.75 -4.53 12.59
C VAL A 155 1.73 -5.68 12.51
N ASP A 156 1.24 -6.91 12.73
CA ASP A 156 2.04 -8.13 12.61
C ASP A 156 2.76 -8.17 11.25
N GLU A 157 4.06 -8.45 11.28
CA GLU A 157 4.93 -8.43 10.09
C GLU A 157 4.56 -9.48 9.03
N THR A 158 3.77 -10.48 9.40
CA THR A 158 3.30 -11.54 8.50
C THR A 158 2.02 -11.20 7.75
N ILE A 159 1.42 -10.03 8.02
CA ILE A 159 0.17 -9.58 7.42
C ILE A 159 0.45 -8.62 6.28
N ALA A 160 -0.10 -8.93 5.10
CA ALA A 160 -0.24 -7.99 4.00
C ALA A 160 -1.69 -7.53 3.85
N VAL A 161 -1.91 -6.36 3.27
CA VAL A 161 -3.22 -5.77 3.09
C VAL A 161 -3.41 -5.34 1.64
N THR A 162 -4.54 -5.64 1.06
CA THR A 162 -4.95 -5.07 -0.23
C THR A 162 -6.45 -4.85 -0.24
N GLY A 163 -6.89 -3.79 -0.85
CA GLY A 163 -8.31 -3.54 -1.05
C GLY A 163 -8.72 -2.10 -0.85
N GLU A 164 -9.81 -1.82 -1.46
CA GLU A 164 -10.77 -0.77 -1.14
C GLU A 164 -11.87 -1.41 -0.28
N VAL A 165 -12.94 -0.70 0.04
CA VAL A 165 -14.18 -1.34 0.55
C VAL A 165 -14.85 -2.22 -0.51
N ARG A 166 -14.49 -2.06 -1.78
CA ARG A 166 -14.96 -2.83 -2.94
C ARG A 166 -13.92 -3.84 -3.42
N ALA A 167 -14.36 -4.77 -4.27
CA ALA A 167 -13.46 -5.72 -4.92
C ALA A 167 -12.35 -5.03 -5.72
N VAL A 168 -11.17 -5.61 -5.66
CA VAL A 168 -10.01 -5.18 -6.44
C VAL A 168 -9.70 -6.16 -7.56
N SER A 169 -9.09 -5.66 -8.62
CA SER A 169 -8.62 -6.49 -9.74
C SER A 169 -7.36 -7.28 -9.40
N PHE A 170 -7.10 -8.35 -10.15
CA PHE A 170 -5.89 -9.17 -10.05
C PHE A 170 -5.61 -9.74 -8.65
N ILE A 171 -6.65 -10.06 -7.87
CA ILE A 171 -6.50 -10.52 -6.49
C ILE A 171 -5.60 -11.76 -6.36
N GLU A 172 -5.67 -12.68 -7.30
CA GLU A 172 -4.84 -13.90 -7.32
C GLU A 172 -3.35 -13.57 -7.47
N LYS A 173 -3.00 -12.59 -8.35
CA LYS A 173 -1.62 -12.13 -8.52
C LYS A 173 -1.07 -11.46 -7.26
N ARG A 174 -1.90 -10.66 -6.59
CA ARG A 174 -1.55 -10.00 -5.31
C ARG A 174 -1.22 -11.03 -4.24
N ILE A 175 -2.07 -12.03 -4.10
CA ILE A 175 -1.89 -13.12 -3.13
C ILE A 175 -0.66 -13.96 -3.49
N ALA A 176 -0.43 -14.25 -4.76
CA ALA A 176 0.75 -14.98 -5.20
C ALA A 176 2.05 -14.26 -4.84
N GLU A 177 2.11 -12.94 -5.01
CA GLU A 177 3.28 -12.14 -4.63
C GLU A 177 3.48 -12.11 -3.11
N CYS A 178 2.40 -11.97 -2.32
CA CYS A 178 2.46 -12.05 -0.86
C CYS A 178 3.06 -13.40 -0.41
N LYS A 179 2.57 -14.50 -0.95
CA LYS A 179 3.09 -15.85 -0.64
C LYS A 179 4.56 -16.00 -0.99
N LYS A 180 4.96 -15.54 -2.18
CA LYS A 180 6.34 -15.60 -2.66
C LYS A 180 7.31 -14.90 -1.72
N LEU A 181 6.85 -13.85 -1.04
CA LEU A 181 7.64 -13.05 -0.10
C LEU A 181 7.47 -13.45 1.37
N GLY A 182 6.78 -14.58 1.63
CA GLY A 182 6.70 -15.19 2.96
C GLY A 182 5.58 -14.66 3.85
N PHE A 183 4.65 -13.88 3.33
CA PHE A 183 3.47 -13.47 4.10
C PHE A 183 2.55 -14.67 4.33
N THR A 184 2.08 -14.81 5.56
CA THR A 184 1.21 -15.91 5.96
C THR A 184 -0.26 -15.51 6.04
N LYS A 185 -0.56 -14.20 6.05
CA LYS A 185 -1.91 -13.66 6.15
C LYS A 185 -2.09 -12.50 5.18
N ILE A 186 -3.31 -12.40 4.61
CA ILE A 186 -3.68 -11.26 3.77
C ILE A 186 -5.11 -10.81 4.05
N VAL A 187 -5.29 -9.49 4.24
CA VAL A 187 -6.59 -8.86 4.38
C VAL A 187 -7.09 -8.40 3.01
N ILE A 188 -8.29 -8.81 2.65
CA ILE A 188 -8.91 -8.52 1.35
C ILE A 188 -10.38 -8.10 1.51
N PRO A 189 -10.98 -7.40 0.52
CA PRO A 189 -12.42 -7.19 0.49
C PRO A 189 -13.19 -8.50 0.40
N ARG A 190 -14.32 -8.60 1.10
CA ARG A 190 -15.20 -9.79 1.07
C ARG A 190 -15.58 -10.20 -0.35
N ASN A 191 -15.83 -9.24 -1.22
CA ASN A 191 -16.25 -9.50 -2.60
C ASN A 191 -15.18 -10.18 -3.47
N ASN A 192 -13.92 -10.22 -3.02
CA ASN A 192 -12.87 -10.98 -3.68
C ASN A 192 -12.74 -12.42 -3.15
N TYR A 193 -13.36 -12.74 -2.01
CA TYR A 193 -13.09 -13.99 -1.29
C TYR A 193 -13.45 -15.24 -2.08
N GLU A 194 -14.61 -15.26 -2.75
CA GLU A 194 -15.07 -16.44 -3.49
C GLU A 194 -14.08 -16.90 -4.58
N VAL A 195 -13.35 -15.97 -5.18
CA VAL A 195 -12.35 -16.27 -6.23
C VAL A 195 -11.10 -16.94 -5.64
N VAL A 196 -10.79 -16.68 -4.38
CA VAL A 196 -9.49 -17.06 -3.78
C VAL A 196 -9.59 -17.95 -2.55
N LYS A 197 -10.81 -18.37 -2.14
CA LYS A 197 -11.07 -19.14 -0.91
C LYS A 197 -10.30 -20.47 -0.83
N ASP A 198 -10.00 -21.07 -1.97
CA ASP A 198 -9.30 -22.36 -2.06
C ASP A 198 -7.76 -22.19 -2.15
N THR A 199 -7.25 -20.97 -2.03
CA THR A 199 -5.81 -20.68 -2.10
C THR A 199 -5.10 -21.26 -0.88
N LYS A 200 -4.11 -22.13 -1.12
CA LYS A 200 -3.30 -22.74 -0.05
C LYS A 200 -2.05 -21.92 0.26
N GLY A 201 -1.54 -22.05 1.49
CA GLY A 201 -0.24 -21.49 1.91
C GLY A 201 -0.28 -20.01 2.31
N ILE A 202 -1.46 -19.43 2.45
CA ILE A 202 -1.70 -18.11 3.03
C ILE A 202 -3.11 -18.09 3.61
N GLU A 203 -3.28 -17.51 4.79
CA GLU A 203 -4.59 -17.32 5.41
C GLU A 203 -5.23 -16.05 4.87
N ILE A 204 -6.46 -16.17 4.35
CA ILE A 204 -7.17 -15.05 3.74
C ILE A 204 -8.21 -14.51 4.73
N TRP A 205 -8.10 -13.23 5.05
CA TRP A 205 -9.00 -12.52 5.96
C TRP A 205 -9.93 -11.58 5.16
N PRO A 206 -11.12 -12.06 4.77
CA PRO A 206 -12.07 -11.22 4.05
C PRO A 206 -12.79 -10.26 5.01
N VAL A 207 -12.87 -9.00 4.63
CA VAL A 207 -13.50 -7.94 5.42
C VAL A 207 -14.63 -7.25 4.66
N ASP A 208 -15.68 -6.90 5.39
CA ASP A 208 -16.89 -6.26 4.85
C ASP A 208 -16.85 -4.73 4.97
N ASN A 209 -16.03 -4.22 5.90
CA ASN A 209 -15.92 -2.79 6.17
C ASN A 209 -14.59 -2.43 6.87
N LEU A 210 -14.29 -1.13 6.93
CA LEU A 210 -13.04 -0.61 7.50
C LEU A 210 -12.90 -0.91 9.00
N ARG A 211 -13.99 -0.88 9.77
CA ARG A 211 -13.95 -1.19 11.20
C ARG A 211 -13.52 -2.63 11.43
N GLN A 212 -14.07 -3.56 10.67
CA GLN A 212 -13.68 -4.97 10.73
C GLN A 212 -12.21 -5.16 10.34
N ALA A 213 -11.75 -4.51 9.27
CA ALA A 213 -10.35 -4.56 8.84
C ALA A 213 -9.40 -4.09 9.95
N ILE A 214 -9.69 -2.94 10.56
CA ILE A 214 -8.89 -2.40 11.67
C ILE A 214 -8.89 -3.36 12.87
N ASN A 215 -10.04 -3.92 13.24
CA ASN A 215 -10.15 -4.79 14.41
C ASN A 215 -9.45 -6.14 14.19
N ILE A 216 -9.52 -6.71 13.00
CA ILE A 216 -8.87 -8.00 12.72
C ILE A 216 -7.35 -7.86 12.66
N VAL A 217 -6.84 -6.72 12.19
CA VAL A 217 -5.39 -6.47 12.04
C VAL A 217 -4.74 -5.98 13.33
N LEU A 218 -5.40 -5.09 14.07
CA LEU A 218 -4.82 -4.45 15.27
C LEU A 218 -5.27 -5.11 16.58
N GLY A 219 -6.04 -6.18 16.53
CA GLY A 219 -6.66 -6.75 17.73
C GLY A 219 -7.72 -5.78 18.27
N GLY A 220 -8.99 -6.00 17.96
CA GLY A 220 -10.07 -5.24 18.57
C GLY A 220 -10.10 -5.49 20.07
N ASN A 221 -10.19 -4.44 20.89
CA ASN A 221 -10.70 -4.60 22.24
C ASN A 221 -12.02 -5.37 22.14
N LYS A 222 -12.05 -6.52 22.79
CA LYS A 222 -13.32 -7.20 23.09
C LYS A 222 -14.04 -6.27 24.07
N GLU A 223 -14.83 -5.35 23.56
CA GLU A 223 -15.97 -4.77 24.26
C GLU A 223 -17.24 -5.45 23.79
#